data_61a285c50fb8ffcbcb33967fd6ed9c12
#
_entry.id   61a285c50fb8ffcbcb33967fd6ed9c12
#
_cell.length_a   1.000
_cell.length_b   1.000
_cell.length_c   1.000
_cell.angle_alpha   90.00
_cell.angle_beta   90.00
_cell.angle_gamma   90.00
#
_symmetry.space_group_name_H-M   'P 1'
#
loop_
_entity.id
_entity.type
_entity.pdbx_description
1 polymer ?
#
loop_
_entity_poly.entity_id
_entity_poly.type
_entity_poly.pdbx_seq_one_letter_code
_entity_poly.pdbx_strand_id
1 'polypeptide(L)'
;MSKNAVATIKQMPFSAYISSPLVQTSIQNTLGDATKTKKFTASIISAVTSNPSLKECVPATIVSAALVGEALNLPPSPQLGRYYIVPYANKNNPTILDSNGYPVLDAYGKEKKAKDGQFILGYKGYIELALRSGQYEDIDAKEVREGEYKGLDDLGRPVIEFIQDDEERLEKPVVGYMAYLILTSGFKKKIYWSKTKMKLHANKYSSAFDLEAYNKIQAGTMPQKDMWKYSSYWYADFDGMAFKTMLRQLISKWGVLSVEMQTAFTKDMAVIDEDGNANYVDNPLNDFGDVQVEETQEAEIVDQKSSFVVEEYKNMSKIKNLTKDEEDQVLANDKVLSYQSCLQLVKHPIAGEKVMDVLEKGYHNADEFDLKEIVDIVFPKQ
;
A
#
# COMPACT_ATOMS: atom_id res chain seq x y z
N MET A 1 -7.85 -29.76 26.17
CA MET A 1 -7.27 -28.41 26.03
C MET A 1 -6.04 -28.55 25.12
N SER A 2 -6.19 -28.29 23.85
CA SER A 2 -5.11 -28.32 22.89
C SER A 2 -4.25 -27.05 23.08
N LYS A 3 -3.01 -27.23 23.53
CA LYS A 3 -2.01 -26.17 23.55
C LYS A 3 -1.71 -25.86 22.08
N ASN A 4 -2.11 -24.70 21.58
CA ASN A 4 -1.64 -24.18 20.33
C ASN A 4 -0.11 -24.18 20.37
N ALA A 5 0.51 -25.01 19.55
CA ALA A 5 1.93 -25.02 19.34
C ALA A 5 2.30 -23.65 18.75
N VAL A 6 2.96 -22.81 19.54
CA VAL A 6 3.56 -21.56 19.06
C VAL A 6 4.58 -21.97 17.99
N ALA A 7 4.32 -21.62 16.74
CA ALA A 7 5.25 -21.91 15.66
C ALA A 7 6.57 -21.20 15.97
N THR A 8 7.62 -21.98 16.17
CA THR A 8 8.96 -21.47 16.43
C THR A 8 9.75 -21.54 15.13
N ILE A 9 10.31 -20.42 14.70
CA ILE A 9 11.22 -20.39 13.55
C ILE A 9 12.65 -20.42 14.07
N LYS A 10 13.33 -21.54 13.83
CA LYS A 10 14.79 -21.59 13.97
C LYS A 10 15.37 -20.64 12.92
N GLN A 11 16.19 -19.67 13.34
CA GLN A 11 16.80 -18.70 12.41
C GLN A 11 17.68 -19.43 11.41
N MET A 12 17.12 -19.68 10.23
CA MET A 12 17.92 -20.02 9.05
C MET A 12 18.46 -18.72 8.46
N PRO A 13 19.75 -18.64 8.10
CA PRO A 13 20.27 -17.47 7.38
C PRO A 13 19.41 -17.18 6.14
N PHE A 14 19.08 -15.90 5.91
CA PHE A 14 18.24 -15.53 4.76
C PHE A 14 18.77 -16.07 3.43
N SER A 15 20.10 -16.06 3.24
CA SER A 15 20.74 -16.63 2.06
C SER A 15 20.46 -18.13 1.87
N ALA A 16 20.40 -18.90 2.97
CA ALA A 16 20.06 -20.33 2.91
C ALA A 16 18.58 -20.52 2.60
N TYR A 17 17.70 -19.70 3.19
CA TYR A 17 16.25 -19.71 2.91
C TYR A 17 15.96 -19.45 1.44
N ILE A 18 16.43 -18.30 0.91
CA ILE A 18 16.15 -17.91 -0.47
C ILE A 18 16.77 -18.85 -1.50
N SER A 19 17.86 -19.53 -1.15
CA SER A 19 18.53 -20.52 -2.02
C SER A 19 17.93 -21.92 -1.90
N SER A 20 16.95 -22.15 -1.05
CA SER A 20 16.30 -23.46 -0.91
C SER A 20 15.54 -23.83 -2.22
N PRO A 21 15.52 -25.13 -2.61
CA PRO A 21 14.87 -25.54 -3.87
C PRO A 21 13.41 -25.12 -3.99
N LEU A 22 12.64 -25.19 -2.88
CA LEU A 22 11.24 -24.80 -2.86
C LEU A 22 11.07 -23.30 -3.17
N VAL A 23 11.84 -22.44 -2.49
CA VAL A 23 11.76 -20.98 -2.68
C VAL A 23 12.26 -20.59 -4.08
N GLN A 24 13.35 -21.20 -4.56
CA GLN A 24 13.86 -20.96 -5.91
C GLN A 24 12.83 -21.36 -6.98
N THR A 25 12.16 -22.49 -6.83
CA THR A 25 11.11 -22.94 -7.73
C THR A 25 9.93 -21.96 -7.72
N SER A 26 9.50 -21.51 -6.56
CA SER A 26 8.41 -20.51 -6.41
C SER A 26 8.79 -19.19 -7.09
N ILE A 27 9.98 -18.67 -6.84
CA ILE A 27 10.46 -17.44 -7.49
C ILE A 27 10.55 -17.63 -9.00
N GLN A 28 11.08 -18.78 -9.48
CA GLN A 28 11.19 -19.05 -10.90
C GLN A 28 9.84 -19.16 -11.59
N ASN A 29 8.85 -19.78 -10.95
CA ASN A 29 7.48 -19.85 -11.46
C ASN A 29 6.85 -18.45 -11.58
N THR A 30 7.15 -17.55 -10.63
CA THR A 30 6.65 -16.17 -10.63
C THR A 30 7.33 -15.32 -11.71
N LEU A 31 8.65 -15.45 -11.88
CA LEU A 31 9.44 -14.63 -12.80
C LEU A 31 9.53 -15.20 -14.22
N GLY A 32 9.21 -16.47 -14.41
CA GLY A 32 9.17 -17.16 -15.69
C GLY A 32 10.53 -17.37 -16.37
N ASP A 33 11.65 -16.91 -15.78
CA ASP A 33 12.98 -16.93 -16.36
C ASP A 33 14.07 -17.23 -15.33
N ALA A 34 14.91 -18.22 -15.63
CA ALA A 34 15.98 -18.66 -14.72
C ALA A 34 17.09 -17.60 -14.52
N THR A 35 17.37 -16.78 -15.54
CA THR A 35 18.37 -15.71 -15.44
C THR A 35 17.85 -14.57 -14.58
N LYS A 36 16.58 -14.20 -14.75
CA LYS A 36 15.92 -13.21 -13.87
C LYS A 36 15.90 -13.71 -12.43
N THR A 37 15.54 -14.98 -12.20
CA THR A 37 15.54 -15.59 -10.87
C THR A 37 16.91 -15.48 -10.18
N LYS A 38 17.99 -15.79 -10.89
CA LYS A 38 19.36 -15.66 -10.35
C LYS A 38 19.72 -14.21 -10.00
N LYS A 39 19.42 -13.26 -10.90
CA LYS A 39 19.66 -11.83 -10.67
C LYS A 39 18.84 -11.32 -9.48
N PHE A 40 17.56 -11.65 -9.43
CA PHE A 40 16.67 -11.31 -8.33
C PHE A 40 17.21 -11.85 -7.01
N THR A 41 17.53 -13.14 -6.93
CA THR A 41 18.06 -13.78 -5.72
C THR A 41 19.33 -13.06 -5.23
N ALA A 42 20.28 -12.79 -6.12
CA ALA A 42 21.52 -12.09 -5.79
C ALA A 42 21.25 -10.67 -5.27
N SER A 43 20.33 -9.93 -5.90
CA SER A 43 19.97 -8.57 -5.52
C SER A 43 19.34 -8.51 -4.14
N ILE A 44 18.45 -9.45 -3.81
CA ILE A 44 17.81 -9.49 -2.50
C ILE A 44 18.78 -9.91 -1.39
N ILE A 45 19.65 -10.88 -1.65
CA ILE A 45 20.72 -11.24 -0.70
C ILE A 45 21.58 -10.01 -0.40
N SER A 46 21.95 -9.24 -1.43
CA SER A 46 22.71 -8.00 -1.27
C SER A 46 21.94 -6.97 -0.43
N ALA A 47 20.66 -6.76 -0.71
CA ALA A 47 19.81 -5.83 0.03
C ALA A 47 19.69 -6.21 1.52
N VAL A 48 19.48 -7.48 1.84
CA VAL A 48 19.43 -7.99 3.22
C VAL A 48 20.78 -7.89 3.92
N THR A 49 21.87 -8.10 3.18
CA THR A 49 23.23 -7.97 3.73
C THR A 49 23.54 -6.52 4.07
N SER A 50 23.10 -5.57 3.24
CA SER A 50 23.30 -4.13 3.43
C SER A 50 22.41 -3.56 4.53
N ASN A 51 21.31 -4.23 4.89
CA ASN A 51 20.41 -3.82 5.96
C ASN A 51 20.28 -4.92 7.02
N PRO A 52 21.13 -4.94 8.05
CA PRO A 52 21.15 -6.00 9.07
C PRO A 52 19.81 -6.16 9.82
N SER A 53 18.99 -5.12 9.91
CA SER A 53 17.70 -5.17 10.58
C SER A 53 16.69 -6.11 9.88
N LEU A 54 16.87 -6.37 8.58
CA LEU A 54 16.06 -7.34 7.84
C LEU A 54 16.32 -8.80 8.24
N LYS A 55 17.44 -9.09 8.91
CA LYS A 55 17.73 -10.42 9.42
C LYS A 55 16.76 -10.87 10.51
N GLU A 56 16.05 -9.94 11.13
CA GLU A 56 15.02 -10.20 12.15
C GLU A 56 13.63 -10.42 11.55
N CYS A 57 13.49 -10.27 10.24
CA CYS A 57 12.21 -10.46 9.57
C CYS A 57 11.95 -11.92 9.22
N VAL A 58 10.66 -12.26 9.11
CA VAL A 58 10.21 -13.50 8.49
C VAL A 58 10.69 -13.51 7.03
N PRO A 59 11.54 -14.47 6.60
CA PRO A 59 12.17 -14.43 5.29
C PRO A 59 11.18 -14.39 4.12
N ALA A 60 10.03 -15.06 4.24
CA ALA A 60 8.99 -15.05 3.22
C ALA A 60 8.48 -13.64 2.91
N THR A 61 8.25 -12.81 3.93
CA THR A 61 7.76 -11.43 3.76
C THR A 61 8.77 -10.54 3.04
N ILE A 62 10.06 -10.78 3.21
CA ILE A 62 11.13 -10.09 2.47
C ILE A 62 11.05 -10.46 0.98
N VAL A 63 10.90 -11.76 0.67
CA VAL A 63 10.81 -12.24 -0.71
C VAL A 63 9.55 -11.69 -1.39
N SER A 64 8.39 -11.75 -0.70
CA SER A 64 7.13 -11.21 -1.22
C SER A 64 7.22 -9.70 -1.50
N ALA A 65 7.78 -8.92 -0.56
CA ALA A 65 8.01 -7.48 -0.76
C ALA A 65 8.94 -7.20 -1.96
N ALA A 66 9.98 -8.01 -2.12
CA ALA A 66 10.90 -7.87 -3.24
C ALA A 66 10.26 -8.23 -4.60
N LEU A 67 9.37 -9.24 -4.63
CA LEU A 67 8.62 -9.61 -5.83
C LEU A 67 7.68 -8.50 -6.28
N VAL A 68 7.10 -7.72 -5.35
CA VAL A 68 6.35 -6.50 -5.72
C VAL A 68 7.26 -5.50 -6.44
N GLY A 69 8.46 -5.25 -5.91
CA GLY A 69 9.43 -4.38 -6.58
C GLY A 69 9.80 -4.87 -7.98
N GLU A 70 10.01 -6.17 -8.14
CA GLU A 70 10.31 -6.77 -9.45
C GLU A 70 9.13 -6.66 -10.42
N ALA A 71 7.90 -6.88 -9.97
CA ALA A 71 6.68 -6.70 -10.77
C ALA A 71 6.52 -5.25 -11.27
N LEU A 72 7.02 -4.28 -10.50
CA LEU A 72 7.07 -2.88 -10.87
C LEU A 72 8.32 -2.51 -11.68
N ASN A 73 9.21 -3.46 -11.99
CA ASN A 73 10.53 -3.26 -12.60
C ASN A 73 11.36 -2.22 -11.84
N LEU A 74 11.30 -2.23 -10.50
CA LEU A 74 12.11 -1.37 -9.64
C LEU A 74 13.21 -2.19 -8.98
N PRO A 75 14.49 -1.75 -9.03
CA PRO A 75 15.58 -2.49 -8.41
C PRO A 75 15.54 -2.40 -6.87
N PRO A 76 15.85 -3.48 -6.14
CA PRO A 76 15.85 -3.53 -4.68
C PRO A 76 17.08 -2.88 -4.06
N SER A 77 17.47 -1.72 -4.56
CA SER A 77 18.65 -0.99 -4.10
C SER A 77 18.25 0.23 -3.27
N PRO A 78 18.45 0.22 -1.94
CA PRO A 78 18.12 1.37 -1.08
C PRO A 78 18.79 2.67 -1.51
N GLN A 79 20.01 2.59 -2.07
CA GLN A 79 20.75 3.78 -2.55
C GLN A 79 20.05 4.49 -3.70
N LEU A 80 19.26 3.75 -4.51
CA LEU A 80 18.48 4.33 -5.60
C LEU A 80 17.20 5.01 -5.11
N GLY A 81 16.73 4.68 -3.90
CA GLY A 81 15.56 5.30 -3.28
C GLY A 81 14.24 5.04 -4.00
N ARG A 82 14.16 3.97 -4.83
CA ARG A 82 12.96 3.64 -5.58
C ARG A 82 11.93 2.90 -4.72
N TYR A 83 12.38 1.89 -3.99
CA TYR A 83 11.61 1.27 -2.92
C TYR A 83 12.53 0.73 -1.82
N TYR A 84 11.94 0.44 -0.69
CA TYR A 84 12.62 -0.08 0.49
C TYR A 84 11.85 -1.29 1.01
N ILE A 85 12.58 -2.22 1.62
CA ILE A 85 12.02 -3.25 2.48
C ILE A 85 12.34 -2.84 3.91
N VAL A 86 11.31 -2.61 4.73
CA VAL A 86 11.46 -2.08 6.08
C VAL A 86 10.94 -3.08 7.09
N PRO A 87 11.72 -3.41 8.14
CA PRO A 87 11.25 -4.28 9.21
C PRO A 87 10.11 -3.64 9.97
N TYR A 88 8.98 -4.35 10.02
CA TYR A 88 7.81 -3.94 10.76
C TYR A 88 7.51 -4.91 11.92
N ALA A 89 7.26 -4.37 13.12
CA ALA A 89 7.00 -5.17 14.31
C ALA A 89 5.59 -5.79 14.26
N ASN A 90 5.52 -7.12 14.32
CA ASN A 90 4.27 -7.87 14.38
C ASN A 90 4.25 -8.76 15.61
N LYS A 91 3.33 -8.49 16.55
CA LYS A 91 3.21 -9.23 17.81
C LYS A 91 2.74 -10.68 17.62
N ASN A 92 2.11 -10.97 16.48
CA ASN A 92 1.59 -12.30 16.16
C ASN A 92 2.65 -13.20 15.54
N ASN A 93 3.79 -12.64 15.15
CA ASN A 93 4.87 -13.41 14.56
C ASN A 93 5.52 -14.36 15.60
N PRO A 94 6.16 -15.43 15.12
CA PRO A 94 6.84 -16.38 15.99
C PRO A 94 7.99 -15.72 16.76
N THR A 95 8.32 -16.31 17.90
CA THR A 95 9.47 -15.91 18.69
C THR A 95 10.76 -16.32 17.98
N ILE A 96 11.72 -15.40 17.94
CA ILE A 96 13.07 -15.68 17.42
C ILE A 96 13.80 -16.59 18.40
N LEU A 97 14.34 -17.70 17.88
CA LEU A 97 15.17 -18.63 18.66
C LEU A 97 16.65 -18.44 18.29
N ASP A 98 17.51 -18.64 19.26
CA ASP A 98 18.96 -18.71 19.04
C ASP A 98 19.39 -20.06 18.39
N SER A 99 20.68 -20.23 18.14
CA SER A 99 21.24 -21.48 17.57
C SER A 99 20.98 -22.73 18.42
N ASN A 100 20.74 -22.55 19.71
CA ASN A 100 20.48 -23.62 20.67
C ASN A 100 18.98 -23.93 20.83
N GLY A 101 18.11 -23.12 20.21
CA GLY A 101 16.65 -23.26 20.26
C GLY A 101 16.01 -22.54 21.45
N TYR A 102 16.72 -21.64 22.13
CA TYR A 102 16.17 -20.80 23.19
C TYR A 102 15.64 -19.47 22.65
N PRO A 103 14.56 -18.90 23.24
CA PRO A 103 14.05 -17.60 22.89
C PRO A 103 15.12 -16.51 23.03
N VAL A 104 15.30 -15.71 22.00
CA VAL A 104 16.10 -14.48 22.09
C VAL A 104 15.29 -13.45 22.86
N LEU A 105 15.91 -12.84 23.87
CA LEU A 105 15.27 -11.80 24.68
C LEU A 105 15.66 -10.39 24.19
N ASP A 106 14.74 -9.46 24.34
CA ASP A 106 15.01 -8.04 24.13
C ASP A 106 15.74 -7.41 25.35
N ALA A 107 16.06 -6.14 25.27
CA ALA A 107 16.72 -5.41 26.36
C ALA A 107 15.91 -5.36 27.68
N TYR A 108 14.65 -5.74 27.64
CA TYR A 108 13.73 -5.78 28.81
C TYR A 108 13.43 -7.21 29.29
N GLY A 109 14.13 -8.20 28.74
CA GLY A 109 13.95 -9.61 29.11
C GLY A 109 12.68 -10.24 28.51
N LYS A 110 12.02 -9.61 27.52
CA LYS A 110 10.88 -10.19 26.81
C LYS A 110 11.33 -10.96 25.57
N GLU A 111 10.59 -12.00 25.23
CA GLU A 111 10.82 -12.74 23.98
C GLU A 111 10.72 -11.84 22.77
N LYS A 112 11.76 -11.85 21.96
CA LYS A 112 11.83 -11.07 20.72
C LYS A 112 11.02 -11.77 19.63
N LYS A 113 10.02 -11.06 19.08
CA LYS A 113 9.22 -11.55 17.96
C LYS A 113 9.90 -11.22 16.65
N ALA A 114 9.76 -12.12 15.67
CA ALA A 114 10.17 -11.81 14.30
C ALA A 114 9.37 -10.62 13.77
N LYS A 115 10.00 -9.83 12.89
CA LYS A 115 9.36 -8.71 12.19
C LYS A 115 8.87 -9.17 10.84
N ASP A 116 8.02 -8.38 10.19
CA ASP A 116 7.69 -8.57 8.80
C ASP A 116 8.50 -7.63 7.91
N GLY A 117 8.83 -8.06 6.70
CA GLY A 117 9.38 -7.19 5.66
C GLY A 117 8.26 -6.43 4.96
N GLN A 118 8.13 -5.14 5.25
CA GLN A 118 7.13 -4.26 4.65
C GLN A 118 7.67 -3.63 3.36
N PHE A 119 6.89 -3.68 2.26
CA PHE A 119 7.21 -2.95 1.04
C PHE A 119 6.87 -1.47 1.20
N ILE A 120 7.83 -0.59 0.95
CA ILE A 120 7.64 0.87 0.97
C ILE A 120 8.17 1.46 -0.32
N LEU A 121 7.27 2.04 -1.14
CA LEU A 121 7.64 2.77 -2.33
C LEU A 121 8.30 4.10 -1.94
N GLY A 122 9.49 4.39 -2.48
CA GLY A 122 10.17 5.66 -2.29
C GLY A 122 9.60 6.75 -3.22
N TYR A 123 9.85 8.04 -2.89
CA TYR A 123 9.40 9.13 -3.75
C TYR A 123 9.99 9.06 -5.17
N LYS A 124 11.25 8.63 -5.31
CA LYS A 124 11.88 8.39 -6.62
C LYS A 124 11.20 7.26 -7.41
N GLY A 125 10.63 6.27 -6.72
CA GLY A 125 9.84 5.22 -7.34
C GLY A 125 8.52 5.76 -7.91
N TYR A 126 7.84 6.65 -7.19
CA TYR A 126 6.65 7.33 -7.71
C TYR A 126 6.95 8.12 -8.97
N ILE A 127 8.04 8.91 -8.98
CA ILE A 127 8.47 9.68 -10.15
C ILE A 127 8.79 8.76 -11.32
N GLU A 128 9.57 7.69 -11.10
CA GLU A 128 9.95 6.75 -12.17
C GLU A 128 8.73 6.06 -12.78
N LEU A 129 7.79 5.58 -11.97
CA LEU A 129 6.58 4.94 -12.46
C LEU A 129 5.70 5.93 -13.24
N ALA A 130 5.59 7.19 -12.76
CA ALA A 130 4.87 8.24 -13.46
C ALA A 130 5.46 8.51 -14.85
N LEU A 131 6.76 8.77 -14.93
CA LEU A 131 7.44 9.05 -16.18
C LEU A 131 7.39 7.86 -17.16
N ARG A 132 7.57 6.63 -16.66
CA ARG A 132 7.48 5.41 -17.47
C ARG A 132 6.10 5.17 -18.06
N SER A 133 5.04 5.70 -17.44
CA SER A 133 3.68 5.60 -18.01
C SER A 133 3.50 6.37 -19.32
N GLY A 134 4.42 7.29 -19.65
CA GLY A 134 4.32 8.17 -20.81
C GLY A 134 3.22 9.23 -20.72
N GLN A 135 2.51 9.32 -19.58
CA GLN A 135 1.43 10.29 -19.37
C GLN A 135 1.91 11.61 -18.76
N TYR A 136 3.12 11.62 -18.19
CA TYR A 136 3.69 12.77 -17.52
C TYR A 136 4.86 13.33 -18.35
N GLU A 137 4.78 14.62 -18.65
CA GLU A 137 5.89 15.40 -19.21
C GLU A 137 6.91 15.73 -18.12
N ASP A 138 6.41 16.09 -16.91
CA ASP A 138 7.24 16.39 -15.76
C ASP A 138 6.47 16.13 -14.45
N ILE A 139 7.18 15.69 -13.43
CA ILE A 139 6.66 15.48 -12.09
C ILE A 139 7.80 15.53 -11.08
N ASP A 140 7.62 16.33 -10.01
CA ASP A 140 8.63 16.41 -8.94
C ASP A 140 8.01 16.86 -7.61
N ALA A 141 8.76 16.70 -6.53
CA ALA A 141 8.47 17.24 -5.21
C ALA A 141 9.71 17.96 -4.66
N LYS A 142 9.49 19.14 -4.09
CA LYS A 142 10.56 20.01 -3.60
C LYS A 142 10.24 20.58 -2.23
N GLU A 143 11.27 20.84 -1.44
CA GLU A 143 11.18 21.67 -0.26
C GLU A 143 10.90 23.13 -0.65
N VAL A 144 10.14 23.79 0.19
CA VAL A 144 9.87 25.22 0.11
C VAL A 144 10.47 25.87 1.34
N ARG A 145 11.38 26.82 1.13
CA ARG A 145 12.09 27.51 2.19
C ARG A 145 11.44 28.84 2.55
N GLU A 146 11.84 29.37 3.67
CA GLU A 146 11.34 30.66 4.15
C GLU A 146 11.52 31.76 3.08
N GLY A 147 10.43 32.51 2.84
CA GLY A 147 10.40 33.53 1.81
C GLY A 147 9.98 33.06 0.41
N GLU A 148 9.97 31.75 0.12
CA GLU A 148 9.61 31.23 -1.20
C GLU A 148 8.08 31.09 -1.40
N TYR A 149 7.30 30.84 -0.34
CA TYR A 149 5.85 30.80 -0.42
C TYR A 149 5.23 32.19 -0.37
N LYS A 150 4.55 32.62 -1.45
CA LYS A 150 3.95 33.94 -1.60
C LYS A 150 2.43 33.97 -1.36
N GLY A 151 1.84 32.86 -0.94
CA GLY A 151 0.40 32.76 -0.72
C GLY A 151 -0.31 31.98 -1.83
N LEU A 152 -1.59 32.32 -2.03
CA LEU A 152 -2.44 31.73 -3.05
C LEU A 152 -2.78 32.77 -4.12
N ASP A 153 -2.93 32.33 -5.36
CA ASP A 153 -3.50 33.14 -6.42
C ASP A 153 -5.05 33.21 -6.32
N ASP A 154 -5.68 33.96 -7.22
CA ASP A 154 -7.13 34.17 -7.26
C ASP A 154 -7.94 32.88 -7.43
N LEU A 155 -7.32 31.80 -7.87
CA LEU A 155 -7.92 30.47 -8.01
C LEU A 155 -7.55 29.53 -6.85
N GLY A 156 -6.95 30.05 -5.78
CA GLY A 156 -6.53 29.27 -4.63
C GLY A 156 -5.33 28.35 -4.89
N ARG A 157 -4.55 28.60 -5.94
CA ARG A 157 -3.36 27.81 -6.27
C ARG A 157 -2.13 28.39 -5.58
N PRO A 158 -1.21 27.55 -5.02
CA PRO A 158 -0.03 28.05 -4.34
C PRO A 158 0.90 28.81 -5.29
N VAL A 159 1.35 29.98 -4.88
CA VAL A 159 2.38 30.78 -5.57
C VAL A 159 3.70 30.58 -4.86
N ILE A 160 4.70 30.08 -5.59
CA ILE A 160 6.03 29.79 -5.06
C ILE A 160 7.04 30.41 -6.00
N GLU A 161 7.94 31.21 -5.43
CA GLU A 161 9.05 31.87 -6.10
C GLU A 161 10.34 31.42 -5.43
N PHE A 162 11.08 30.55 -6.11
CA PHE A 162 12.32 30.01 -5.56
C PHE A 162 13.43 31.07 -5.50
N ILE A 163 14.15 31.09 -4.41
CA ILE A 163 15.39 31.86 -4.28
C ILE A 163 16.37 31.29 -5.29
N GLN A 164 16.92 32.14 -6.16
CA GLN A 164 17.78 31.72 -7.27
C GLN A 164 19.23 31.49 -6.84
N ASP A 165 19.67 32.14 -5.78
CA ASP A 165 20.98 31.93 -5.20
C ASP A 165 20.95 30.71 -4.27
N ASP A 166 21.70 29.68 -4.62
CA ASP A 166 21.70 28.41 -3.88
C ASP A 166 22.28 28.54 -2.47
N GLU A 167 23.29 29.42 -2.26
CA GLU A 167 23.87 29.61 -0.94
C GLU A 167 22.88 30.33 -0.03
N GLU A 168 22.27 31.43 -0.51
CA GLU A 168 21.21 32.12 0.23
C GLU A 168 20.05 31.18 0.55
N ARG A 169 19.64 30.37 -0.43
CA ARG A 169 18.54 29.42 -0.28
C ARG A 169 18.80 28.37 0.79
N LEU A 170 20.02 27.82 0.84
CA LEU A 170 20.43 26.80 1.82
C LEU A 170 20.44 27.32 3.26
N GLU A 171 20.66 28.60 3.47
CA GLU A 171 20.60 29.24 4.80
C GLU A 171 19.18 29.36 5.35
N LYS A 172 18.15 29.36 4.48
CA LYS A 172 16.75 29.48 4.90
C LYS A 172 16.17 28.15 5.38
N PRO A 173 15.40 28.14 6.48
CA PRO A 173 14.77 26.93 6.96
C PRO A 173 13.68 26.44 6.00
N VAL A 174 13.49 25.10 5.96
CA VAL A 174 12.37 24.48 5.24
C VAL A 174 11.07 24.72 6.00
N VAL A 175 10.13 25.44 5.37
CA VAL A 175 8.82 25.80 5.93
C VAL A 175 7.67 25.00 5.35
N GLY A 176 7.89 24.28 4.26
CA GLY A 176 6.88 23.45 3.63
C GLY A 176 7.40 22.61 2.48
N TYR A 177 6.49 21.95 1.80
CA TYR A 177 6.76 21.08 0.68
C TYR A 177 5.76 21.34 -0.43
N MET A 178 6.25 21.30 -1.65
CA MET A 178 5.41 21.35 -2.84
C MET A 178 5.60 20.08 -3.67
N ALA A 179 4.58 19.74 -4.45
CA ALA A 179 4.72 18.81 -5.55
C ALA A 179 3.94 19.36 -6.75
N TYR A 180 4.41 19.04 -7.94
CA TYR A 180 3.76 19.41 -9.17
C TYR A 180 3.81 18.28 -10.20
N LEU A 181 2.87 18.32 -11.13
CA LEU A 181 2.85 17.47 -12.31
C LEU A 181 2.48 18.29 -13.54
N ILE A 182 3.02 17.88 -14.67
CA ILE A 182 2.65 18.33 -16.01
C ILE A 182 2.34 17.06 -16.80
N LEU A 183 1.10 16.93 -17.27
CA LEU A 183 0.71 15.81 -18.12
C LEU A 183 1.03 16.14 -19.59
N THR A 184 1.25 15.10 -20.39
CA THR A 184 1.44 15.21 -21.85
C THR A 184 0.27 15.88 -22.56
N SER A 185 -0.94 15.90 -21.94
CA SER A 185 -2.10 16.66 -22.39
C SER A 185 -1.98 18.19 -22.19
N GLY A 186 -0.93 18.65 -21.50
CA GLY A 186 -0.73 20.05 -21.11
C GLY A 186 -1.40 20.43 -19.79
N PHE A 187 -2.12 19.51 -19.11
CA PHE A 187 -2.65 19.77 -17.78
C PHE A 187 -1.53 19.95 -16.76
N LYS A 188 -1.64 20.99 -15.94
CA LYS A 188 -0.64 21.32 -14.91
C LYS A 188 -1.31 21.45 -13.55
N LYS A 189 -0.76 20.79 -12.55
CA LYS A 189 -1.20 20.92 -11.16
C LYS A 189 0.00 21.04 -10.24
N LYS A 190 -0.12 21.89 -9.22
CA LYS A 190 0.82 21.95 -8.09
C LYS A 190 0.04 22.03 -6.79
N ILE A 191 0.60 21.46 -5.74
CA ILE A 191 0.07 21.52 -4.38
C ILE A 191 1.19 21.96 -3.43
N TYR A 192 0.80 22.54 -2.30
CA TYR A 192 1.72 22.95 -1.24
C TYR A 192 1.13 22.60 0.12
N TRP A 193 1.97 22.06 0.98
CA TRP A 193 1.65 21.88 2.40
C TRP A 193 2.75 22.51 3.25
N SER A 194 2.35 23.26 4.28
CA SER A 194 3.31 23.72 5.29
C SER A 194 3.92 22.55 6.05
N LYS A 195 5.13 22.73 6.56
CA LYS A 195 5.81 21.72 7.40
C LYS A 195 4.98 21.34 8.63
N THR A 196 4.22 22.29 9.19
CA THR A 196 3.27 22.01 10.26
C THR A 196 2.15 21.07 9.83
N LYS A 197 1.52 21.34 8.66
CA LYS A 197 0.49 20.45 8.11
C LYS A 197 1.06 19.06 7.83
N MET A 198 2.27 18.95 7.30
CA MET A 198 2.94 17.68 7.05
C MET A 198 3.18 16.89 8.34
N LYS A 199 3.67 17.56 9.40
CA LYS A 199 3.86 16.92 10.72
C LYS A 199 2.54 16.40 11.30
N LEU A 200 1.46 17.18 11.22
CA LEU A 200 0.13 16.78 11.70
C LEU A 200 -0.42 15.60 10.90
N HIS A 201 -0.20 15.61 9.58
CA HIS A 201 -0.57 14.50 8.71
C HIS A 201 0.18 13.22 9.07
N ALA A 202 1.52 13.30 9.22
CA ALA A 202 2.33 12.16 9.65
C ALA A 202 1.86 11.60 11.00
N ASN A 203 1.57 12.47 11.97
CA ASN A 203 1.11 12.06 13.30
C ASN A 203 -0.29 11.42 13.28
N LYS A 204 -1.14 11.82 12.34
CA LYS A 204 -2.50 11.27 12.21
C LYS A 204 -2.50 9.90 11.51
N TYR A 205 -1.66 9.71 10.48
CA TYR A 205 -1.77 8.59 9.56
C TYR A 205 -0.65 7.56 9.66
N SER A 206 0.46 7.86 10.36
CA SER A 206 1.57 6.93 10.55
C SER A 206 1.73 6.54 12.01
N SER A 207 1.56 5.27 12.33
CA SER A 207 1.86 4.73 13.66
C SER A 207 3.36 4.78 14.00
N ALA A 208 4.21 4.97 12.98
CA ALA A 208 5.66 5.06 13.11
C ALA A 208 6.14 6.50 13.37
N PHE A 209 5.23 7.47 13.57
CA PHE A 209 5.55 8.87 13.86
C PHE A 209 4.75 9.39 15.05
N ASP A 210 5.43 10.06 15.95
CA ASP A 210 4.87 10.79 17.08
C ASP A 210 5.38 12.22 17.07
N LEU A 211 4.47 13.19 17.02
CA LEU A 211 4.81 14.62 16.88
C LEU A 211 5.55 15.17 18.11
N GLU A 212 5.18 14.71 19.30
CA GLU A 212 5.81 15.18 20.54
C GLU A 212 7.25 14.66 20.62
N ALA A 213 7.45 13.38 20.30
CA ALA A 213 8.78 12.78 20.22
C ALA A 213 9.64 13.46 19.15
N TYR A 214 9.08 13.72 17.95
CA TYR A 214 9.79 14.45 16.90
C TYR A 214 10.26 15.82 17.38
N ASN A 215 9.40 16.59 18.03
CA ASN A 215 9.77 17.91 18.54
C ASN A 215 10.85 17.83 19.63
N LYS A 216 10.80 16.83 20.52
CA LYS A 216 11.84 16.59 21.53
C LYS A 216 13.18 16.22 20.90
N ILE A 217 13.17 15.42 19.83
CA ILE A 217 14.39 15.05 19.08
C ILE A 217 14.99 16.29 18.42
N GLN A 218 14.16 17.10 17.74
CA GLN A 218 14.63 18.33 17.09
C GLN A 218 15.17 19.37 18.09
N ALA A 219 14.59 19.43 19.28
CA ALA A 219 15.05 20.29 20.37
C ALA A 219 16.27 19.74 21.14
N GLY A 220 16.74 18.52 20.83
CA GLY A 220 17.84 17.88 21.56
C GLY A 220 17.48 17.48 23.00
N THR A 221 16.20 17.43 23.35
CA THR A 221 15.71 17.14 24.72
C THR A 221 15.29 15.68 24.89
N MET A 222 15.32 14.87 23.83
CA MET A 222 15.01 13.43 23.89
C MET A 222 16.13 12.69 24.63
N PRO A 223 15.79 11.90 25.67
CA PRO A 223 16.79 11.08 26.36
C PRO A 223 17.47 10.08 25.43
N GLN A 224 18.80 10.00 25.47
CA GLN A 224 19.59 9.12 24.59
C GLN A 224 19.15 7.64 24.68
N LYS A 225 18.75 7.17 25.88
CA LYS A 225 18.26 5.80 26.11
C LYS A 225 16.97 5.48 25.35
N ASP A 226 16.21 6.49 24.91
CA ASP A 226 14.90 6.33 24.24
C ASP A 226 15.01 6.52 22.72
N MET A 227 16.13 7.02 22.20
CA MET A 227 16.33 7.31 20.76
C MET A 227 16.12 6.09 19.86
N TRP A 228 16.42 4.89 20.31
CA TRP A 228 16.25 3.66 19.55
C TRP A 228 14.81 3.37 19.15
N LYS A 229 13.82 3.96 19.86
CA LYS A 229 12.39 3.82 19.57
C LYS A 229 11.95 4.58 18.31
N TYR A 230 12.75 5.59 17.94
CA TYR A 230 12.41 6.57 16.89
C TYR A 230 13.34 6.40 15.69
N SER A 231 13.31 5.20 15.09
CA SER A 231 14.19 4.82 13.97
C SER A 231 13.47 4.78 12.61
N SER A 232 12.19 5.20 12.55
CA SER A 232 11.47 5.25 11.28
C SER A 232 12.01 6.34 10.36
N TYR A 233 11.73 6.22 9.07
CA TYR A 233 12.13 7.22 8.08
C TYR A 233 11.55 8.61 8.36
N TRP A 234 10.43 8.73 9.06
CA TRP A 234 9.92 10.02 9.52
C TRP A 234 10.85 10.76 10.47
N TYR A 235 11.76 10.06 11.17
CA TYR A 235 12.78 10.68 12.02
C TYR A 235 14.14 10.75 11.32
N ALA A 236 14.45 9.76 10.46
CA ALA A 236 15.75 9.66 9.80
C ALA A 236 15.83 10.53 8.54
N ASP A 237 14.74 10.64 7.78
CA ASP A 237 14.63 11.40 6.52
C ASP A 237 13.21 11.95 6.37
N PHE A 238 12.90 12.98 7.17
CA PHE A 238 11.58 13.61 7.17
C PHE A 238 11.21 14.18 5.79
N ASP A 239 12.18 14.81 5.12
CA ASP A 239 11.94 15.46 3.83
C ASP A 239 11.63 14.43 2.74
N GLY A 240 12.32 13.28 2.71
CA GLY A 240 12.03 12.19 1.80
C GLY A 240 10.62 11.60 2.01
N MET A 241 10.18 11.46 3.25
CA MET A 241 8.81 11.04 3.57
C MET A 241 7.77 12.11 3.20
N ALA A 242 8.10 13.38 3.38
CA ALA A 242 7.25 14.49 2.96
C ALA A 242 7.10 14.53 1.43
N PHE A 243 8.18 14.35 0.66
CA PHE A 243 8.12 14.26 -0.80
C PHE A 243 7.24 13.09 -1.27
N LYS A 244 7.40 11.92 -0.65
CA LYS A 244 6.56 10.76 -0.90
C LYS A 244 5.09 11.10 -0.67
N THR A 245 4.76 11.69 0.47
CA THR A 245 3.39 12.08 0.83
C THR A 245 2.82 13.08 -0.16
N MET A 246 3.58 14.11 -0.53
CA MET A 246 3.15 15.13 -1.50
C MET A 246 2.88 14.54 -2.88
N LEU A 247 3.77 13.68 -3.39
CA LEU A 247 3.57 12.99 -4.67
C LEU A 247 2.35 12.06 -4.63
N ARG A 248 2.20 11.29 -3.54
CA ARG A 248 1.03 10.42 -3.36
C ARG A 248 -0.27 11.22 -3.38
N GLN A 249 -0.35 12.32 -2.64
CA GLN A 249 -1.52 13.21 -2.62
C GLN A 249 -1.79 13.86 -3.99
N LEU A 250 -0.74 14.25 -4.70
CA LEU A 250 -0.87 14.87 -6.02
C LEU A 250 -1.36 13.89 -7.07
N ILE A 251 -0.70 12.72 -7.16
CA ILE A 251 -0.98 11.72 -8.18
C ILE A 251 -2.37 11.09 -7.96
N SER A 252 -2.73 10.77 -6.71
CA SER A 252 -4.01 10.14 -6.40
C SER A 252 -5.23 10.99 -6.79
N LYS A 253 -5.10 12.33 -6.76
CA LYS A 253 -6.21 13.24 -7.05
C LYS A 253 -6.22 13.75 -8.49
N TRP A 254 -5.06 13.96 -9.09
CA TRP A 254 -4.94 14.67 -10.38
C TRP A 254 -4.04 13.96 -11.39
N GLY A 255 -3.38 12.90 -10.97
CA GLY A 255 -2.50 12.12 -11.84
C GLY A 255 -3.25 11.09 -12.67
N VAL A 256 -2.60 10.61 -13.72
CA VAL A 256 -3.05 9.45 -14.50
C VAL A 256 -2.37 8.22 -13.93
N LEU A 257 -3.14 7.27 -13.42
CA LEU A 257 -2.65 6.04 -12.82
C LEU A 257 -2.54 4.94 -13.88
N SER A 258 -1.32 4.57 -14.27
CA SER A 258 -1.09 3.31 -15.01
C SER A 258 -1.39 2.10 -14.13
N VAL A 259 -1.49 0.91 -14.72
CA VAL A 259 -1.72 -0.35 -13.98
C VAL A 259 -0.60 -0.60 -12.95
N GLU A 260 0.65 -0.33 -13.34
CA GLU A 260 1.78 -0.44 -12.42
C GLU A 260 1.68 0.55 -11.27
N MET A 261 1.26 1.80 -11.54
CA MET A 261 1.06 2.79 -10.49
C MET A 261 -0.07 2.40 -9.55
N GLN A 262 -1.19 1.88 -10.05
CA GLN A 262 -2.28 1.36 -9.22
C GLN A 262 -1.77 0.23 -8.31
N THR A 263 -1.02 -0.72 -8.87
CA THR A 263 -0.40 -1.79 -8.10
C THR A 263 0.56 -1.23 -7.05
N ALA A 264 1.39 -0.26 -7.42
CA ALA A 264 2.32 0.38 -6.49
C ALA A 264 1.60 1.09 -5.34
N PHE A 265 0.53 1.83 -5.63
CA PHE A 265 -0.30 2.50 -4.62
C PHE A 265 -0.98 1.52 -3.66
N THR A 266 -1.49 0.40 -4.18
CA THR A 266 -2.18 -0.62 -3.36
C THR A 266 -1.23 -1.50 -2.58
N LYS A 267 0.03 -1.61 -2.96
CA LYS A 267 1.03 -2.43 -2.24
C LYS A 267 1.96 -1.59 -1.34
N ASP A 268 1.96 -0.26 -1.52
CA ASP A 268 2.79 0.62 -0.71
C ASP A 268 2.37 0.60 0.76
N MET A 269 3.35 0.52 1.66
CA MET A 269 3.18 0.43 3.12
C MET A 269 2.45 -0.85 3.59
N ALA A 270 2.42 -1.90 2.78
CA ALA A 270 1.84 -3.18 3.13
C ALA A 270 2.89 -4.24 3.43
N VAL A 271 2.55 -5.19 4.29
CA VAL A 271 3.20 -6.49 4.38
C VAL A 271 2.51 -7.41 3.38
N ILE A 272 3.27 -7.99 2.48
CA ILE A 272 2.74 -8.88 1.44
C ILE A 272 2.86 -10.32 1.94
N ASP A 273 1.74 -11.04 1.99
CA ASP A 273 1.73 -12.46 2.33
C ASP A 273 2.20 -13.36 1.16
N GLU A 274 2.27 -14.67 1.39
CA GLU A 274 2.73 -15.65 0.41
C GLU A 274 1.79 -15.74 -0.81
N ASP A 275 0.51 -15.41 -0.63
CA ASP A 275 -0.51 -15.38 -1.68
C ASP A 275 -0.54 -14.05 -2.44
N GLY A 276 0.31 -13.08 -2.07
CA GLY A 276 0.41 -11.76 -2.69
C GLY A 276 -0.63 -10.75 -2.21
N ASN A 277 -1.39 -11.06 -1.14
CA ASN A 277 -2.34 -10.11 -0.55
C ASN A 277 -1.60 -9.04 0.26
N ALA A 278 -2.12 -7.83 0.23
CA ALA A 278 -1.57 -6.71 0.97
C ALA A 278 -2.23 -6.60 2.35
N ASN A 279 -1.45 -6.81 3.40
CA ASN A 279 -1.87 -6.61 4.78
C ASN A 279 -1.33 -5.27 5.26
N TYR A 280 -2.22 -4.29 5.39
CA TYR A 280 -1.84 -2.96 5.81
C TYR A 280 -1.68 -2.90 7.32
N VAL A 281 -0.58 -2.37 7.71
CA VAL A 281 -0.20 -2.22 9.10
C VAL A 281 -0.56 -0.84 9.63
N ASP A 282 -0.27 0.18 8.84
CA ASP A 282 -0.82 1.52 8.97
C ASP A 282 -2.03 1.59 8.04
N ASN A 283 -3.09 2.31 8.39
CA ASN A 283 -4.29 2.37 7.57
C ASN A 283 -4.10 3.31 6.35
N PRO A 284 -3.56 2.83 5.22
CA PRO A 284 -3.24 3.68 4.08
C PRO A 284 -4.49 4.11 3.30
N LEU A 285 -5.63 3.43 3.50
CA LEU A 285 -6.89 3.85 2.89
C LEU A 285 -7.36 5.22 3.42
N ASN A 286 -6.96 5.58 4.65
CA ASN A 286 -7.22 6.90 5.21
C ASN A 286 -6.17 7.95 4.81
N ASP A 287 -5.03 7.53 4.19
CA ASP A 287 -3.99 8.45 3.70
C ASP A 287 -4.36 9.08 2.35
N PHE A 288 -5.39 8.59 1.66
CA PHE A 288 -5.96 9.29 0.52
C PHE A 288 -6.60 10.64 0.92
N GLY A 289 -6.33 11.08 2.16
CA GLY A 289 -6.69 12.33 2.81
C GLY A 289 -8.11 12.72 2.44
N ASP A 290 -8.91 13.25 3.30
CA ASP A 290 -10.25 13.78 3.03
C ASP A 290 -10.57 13.99 1.53
N VAL A 291 -10.53 12.92 0.74
CA VAL A 291 -11.36 12.78 -0.41
C VAL A 291 -12.72 12.50 0.21
N GLN A 292 -13.33 13.55 0.75
CA GLN A 292 -14.74 13.69 0.47
C GLN A 292 -14.75 13.66 -1.06
N VAL A 293 -15.08 12.51 -1.62
CA VAL A 293 -15.71 12.46 -2.90
C VAL A 293 -16.82 13.48 -2.76
N GLU A 294 -16.64 14.69 -3.35
CA GLU A 294 -17.79 15.47 -3.74
C GLU A 294 -18.42 14.59 -4.80
N GLU A 295 -19.29 13.71 -4.32
CA GLU A 295 -20.19 12.91 -5.11
C GLU A 295 -20.93 13.89 -6.02
N THR A 296 -20.50 13.94 -7.27
CA THR A 296 -21.43 14.42 -8.29
C THR A 296 -22.64 13.47 -8.21
N GLN A 297 -23.86 13.97 -8.35
CA GLN A 297 -25.08 13.15 -8.21
C GLN A 297 -25.05 11.88 -9.06
N GLU A 298 -24.30 11.84 -10.16
CA GLU A 298 -24.05 10.65 -10.99
C GLU A 298 -23.09 9.64 -10.32
N ALA A 299 -22.07 10.10 -9.54
CA ALA A 299 -21.19 9.26 -8.77
C ALA A 299 -21.88 8.69 -7.50
N GLU A 300 -22.82 9.43 -6.90
CA GLU A 300 -23.69 8.93 -5.83
C GLU A 300 -24.58 7.76 -6.28
N ILE A 301 -25.14 7.84 -7.50
CA ILE A 301 -25.99 6.74 -8.03
C ILE A 301 -25.15 5.49 -8.30
N VAL A 302 -23.92 5.63 -8.79
CA VAL A 302 -23.01 4.52 -9.04
C VAL A 302 -22.45 3.95 -7.72
N ASP A 303 -22.15 4.81 -6.76
CA ASP A 303 -21.56 4.41 -5.47
C ASP A 303 -22.61 3.84 -4.51
N GLN A 304 -23.86 4.33 -4.53
CA GLN A 304 -24.97 3.67 -3.83
C GLN A 304 -25.27 2.28 -4.40
N LYS A 305 -25.17 2.10 -5.74
CA LYS A 305 -25.26 0.77 -6.33
C LYS A 305 -24.07 -0.11 -5.98
N SER A 306 -22.84 0.41 -5.97
CA SER A 306 -21.64 -0.37 -5.67
C SER A 306 -21.49 -0.73 -4.19
N SER A 307 -21.86 0.14 -3.26
CA SER A 307 -21.87 -0.16 -1.82
C SER A 307 -22.96 -1.17 -1.44
N PHE A 308 -24.12 -1.02 -2.04
CA PHE A 308 -25.23 -1.97 -1.94
C PHE A 308 -24.80 -3.36 -2.45
N VAL A 309 -24.10 -3.39 -3.56
CA VAL A 309 -23.50 -4.52 -4.24
C VAL A 309 -22.49 -5.28 -3.36
N VAL A 310 -21.61 -4.60 -2.65
CA VAL A 310 -20.60 -5.20 -1.75
C VAL A 310 -21.24 -5.79 -0.50
N GLU A 311 -22.28 -5.16 0.03
CA GLU A 311 -22.97 -5.63 1.22
C GLU A 311 -23.85 -6.86 0.94
N GLU A 312 -24.45 -6.90 -0.24
CA GLU A 312 -25.22 -8.03 -0.72
C GLU A 312 -24.34 -9.26 -1.03
N TYR A 313 -23.15 -9.05 -1.61
CA TYR A 313 -22.14 -10.09 -1.79
C TYR A 313 -21.67 -10.70 -0.47
N LYS A 314 -21.42 -9.87 0.56
CA LYS A 314 -21.09 -10.35 1.91
C LYS A 314 -22.23 -11.17 2.51
N ASN A 315 -23.45 -10.83 2.21
CA ASN A 315 -24.63 -11.59 2.65
C ASN A 315 -24.79 -12.89 1.85
N MET A 316 -24.59 -12.87 0.54
CA MET A 316 -24.66 -14.08 -0.32
C MET A 316 -23.53 -15.07 -0.02
N SER A 317 -22.32 -14.64 0.31
CA SER A 317 -21.26 -15.54 0.76
C SER A 317 -21.58 -16.23 2.10
N LYS A 318 -22.49 -15.67 2.89
CA LYS A 318 -23.05 -16.27 4.12
C LYS A 318 -24.27 -17.16 3.86
N ILE A 319 -24.88 -17.10 2.69
CA ILE A 319 -26.11 -17.84 2.33
C ILE A 319 -25.93 -19.37 2.41
N LYS A 320 -24.74 -19.91 2.26
CA LYS A 320 -24.49 -21.35 2.52
C LYS A 320 -24.87 -21.83 3.93
N ASN A 321 -25.16 -20.93 4.86
CA ASN A 321 -25.48 -21.22 6.26
C ASN A 321 -26.76 -20.50 6.75
N LEU A 322 -27.59 -19.92 5.87
CA LEU A 322 -28.84 -19.26 6.24
C LEU A 322 -29.96 -20.29 6.48
N THR A 323 -30.83 -19.97 7.41
CA THR A 323 -32.12 -20.70 7.58
C THR A 323 -33.07 -20.30 6.48
N LYS A 324 -34.08 -21.17 6.19
CA LYS A 324 -35.08 -20.96 5.11
C LYS A 324 -35.82 -19.62 5.23
N ASP A 325 -36.05 -19.13 6.47
CA ASP A 325 -36.70 -17.84 6.74
C ASP A 325 -35.83 -16.64 6.41
N GLU A 326 -34.50 -16.79 6.55
CA GLU A 326 -33.52 -15.75 6.19
C GLU A 326 -33.30 -15.70 4.67
N GLU A 327 -33.34 -16.85 3.98
CA GLU A 327 -33.34 -16.93 2.52
C GLU A 327 -34.58 -16.25 1.92
N ASP A 328 -35.75 -16.48 2.47
CA ASP A 328 -37.01 -15.87 2.02
C ASP A 328 -37.03 -14.35 2.24
N GLN A 329 -36.41 -13.85 3.31
CA GLN A 329 -36.26 -12.42 3.57
C GLN A 329 -35.26 -11.73 2.60
N VAL A 330 -34.18 -12.39 2.22
CA VAL A 330 -33.23 -11.88 1.21
C VAL A 330 -33.87 -11.84 -0.18
N LEU A 331 -34.67 -12.84 -0.54
CA LEU A 331 -35.38 -12.92 -1.82
C LEU A 331 -36.61 -11.99 -1.89
N ALA A 332 -37.25 -11.72 -0.76
CA ALA A 332 -38.47 -10.87 -0.70
C ALA A 332 -38.18 -9.37 -0.84
N ASN A 333 -36.92 -8.94 -0.72
CA ASN A 333 -36.55 -7.54 -0.78
C ASN A 333 -36.18 -7.01 -2.18
N ASP A 334 -36.58 -7.66 -3.25
CA ASP A 334 -36.39 -7.29 -4.67
C ASP A 334 -34.89 -6.93 -5.01
N LYS A 335 -33.94 -7.62 -4.38
CA LYS A 335 -32.52 -7.34 -4.50
C LYS A 335 -31.91 -8.10 -5.67
N VAL A 336 -31.17 -7.38 -6.46
CA VAL A 336 -30.53 -7.78 -7.70
C VAL A 336 -29.09 -8.21 -7.43
N LEU A 337 -28.60 -9.26 -8.14
CA LEU A 337 -27.21 -9.71 -8.06
C LEU A 337 -26.23 -8.57 -8.38
N SER A 338 -25.19 -8.48 -7.60
CA SER A 338 -24.13 -7.51 -7.83
C SER A 338 -23.24 -7.87 -9.04
N TYR A 339 -22.58 -6.88 -9.64
CA TYR A 339 -21.58 -7.12 -10.68
C TYR A 339 -20.49 -8.12 -10.25
N GLN A 340 -20.02 -8.02 -9.01
CA GLN A 340 -19.04 -8.94 -8.42
C GLN A 340 -19.58 -10.36 -8.27
N SER A 341 -20.85 -10.49 -7.89
CA SER A 341 -21.52 -11.79 -7.82
C SER A 341 -21.68 -12.40 -9.20
N CYS A 342 -22.04 -11.59 -10.21
CA CYS A 342 -22.07 -12.03 -11.61
C CYS A 342 -20.72 -12.56 -12.07
N LEU A 343 -19.63 -11.87 -11.80
CA LEU A 343 -18.28 -12.32 -12.18
C LEU A 343 -17.90 -13.68 -11.57
N GLN A 344 -18.33 -13.97 -10.35
CA GLN A 344 -18.07 -15.26 -9.71
C GLN A 344 -18.95 -16.38 -10.25
N LEU A 345 -20.17 -16.04 -10.68
CA LEU A 345 -21.11 -17.01 -11.23
C LEU A 345 -20.86 -17.36 -12.71
N VAL A 346 -19.94 -16.69 -13.40
CA VAL A 346 -19.53 -17.01 -14.79
C VAL A 346 -19.16 -18.49 -14.95
N LYS A 347 -18.55 -19.10 -13.94
CA LYS A 347 -18.18 -20.53 -13.94
C LYS A 347 -19.27 -21.46 -13.41
N HIS A 348 -20.45 -20.95 -13.08
CA HIS A 348 -21.54 -21.77 -12.58
C HIS A 348 -22.11 -22.66 -13.73
N PRO A 349 -22.27 -23.98 -13.52
CA PRO A 349 -22.57 -24.92 -14.61
C PRO A 349 -23.92 -24.67 -15.30
N ILE A 350 -24.89 -24.00 -14.64
CA ILE A 350 -26.22 -23.74 -15.18
C ILE A 350 -26.44 -22.23 -15.43
N ALA A 351 -26.01 -21.38 -14.51
CA ALA A 351 -26.23 -19.93 -14.59
C ALA A 351 -25.17 -19.19 -15.40
N GLY A 352 -24.00 -19.79 -15.67
CA GLY A 352 -22.85 -19.14 -16.27
C GLY A 352 -23.13 -18.51 -17.64
N GLU A 353 -23.94 -19.16 -18.49
CA GLU A 353 -24.32 -18.66 -19.82
C GLU A 353 -25.14 -17.36 -19.70
N LYS A 354 -26.15 -17.35 -18.81
CA LYS A 354 -26.96 -16.16 -18.56
C LYS A 354 -26.22 -15.02 -17.90
N VAL A 355 -25.29 -15.36 -17.02
CA VAL A 355 -24.37 -14.37 -16.42
C VAL A 355 -23.49 -13.73 -17.48
N MET A 356 -22.97 -14.50 -18.44
CA MET A 356 -22.18 -13.97 -19.55
C MET A 356 -23.04 -13.03 -20.42
N ASP A 357 -24.28 -13.39 -20.73
CA ASP A 357 -25.20 -12.51 -21.47
C ASP A 357 -25.42 -11.16 -20.77
N VAL A 358 -25.59 -11.17 -19.44
CA VAL A 358 -25.73 -9.95 -18.64
C VAL A 358 -24.44 -9.11 -18.68
N LEU A 359 -23.28 -9.74 -18.61
CA LEU A 359 -22.00 -9.04 -18.66
C LEU A 359 -21.70 -8.47 -20.06
N GLU A 360 -22.06 -9.17 -21.14
CA GLU A 360 -21.89 -8.72 -22.53
C GLU A 360 -22.82 -7.57 -22.90
N LYS A 361 -24.08 -7.57 -22.40
CA LYS A 361 -25.01 -6.43 -22.52
C LYS A 361 -24.55 -5.20 -21.71
N GLY A 362 -23.60 -5.38 -20.80
CA GLY A 362 -23.19 -4.42 -19.79
C GLY A 362 -24.10 -4.49 -18.55
N TYR A 363 -23.52 -4.78 -17.39
CA TYR A 363 -24.25 -4.94 -16.12
C TYR A 363 -25.25 -3.83 -15.82
N HIS A 364 -24.91 -2.58 -16.16
CA HIS A 364 -25.79 -1.41 -15.95
C HIS A 364 -26.99 -1.35 -16.91
N ASN A 365 -26.96 -2.12 -17.99
CA ASN A 365 -28.04 -2.21 -18.98
C ASN A 365 -28.91 -3.48 -18.77
N ALA A 366 -28.51 -4.38 -17.85
CA ALA A 366 -29.30 -5.53 -17.49
C ALA A 366 -30.54 -5.07 -16.71
N ASP A 367 -31.72 -5.58 -17.09
CA ASP A 367 -32.92 -5.27 -16.33
C ASP A 367 -33.02 -6.16 -15.07
N GLU A 368 -33.92 -5.76 -14.18
CA GLU A 368 -34.20 -6.49 -12.94
C GLU A 368 -34.62 -7.95 -13.16
N PHE A 369 -35.24 -8.23 -14.31
CA PHE A 369 -35.72 -9.55 -14.66
C PHE A 369 -34.55 -10.49 -15.03
N ASP A 370 -33.60 -10.02 -15.82
CA ASP A 370 -32.39 -10.76 -16.20
C ASP A 370 -31.61 -11.23 -14.95
N LEU A 371 -31.46 -10.34 -13.98
CA LEU A 371 -30.69 -10.60 -12.76
C LEU A 371 -31.46 -11.51 -11.78
N LYS A 372 -32.81 -11.38 -11.73
CA LYS A 372 -33.67 -12.23 -10.92
C LYS A 372 -33.71 -13.67 -11.44
N GLU A 373 -33.68 -13.87 -12.76
CA GLU A 373 -33.60 -15.17 -13.37
C GLU A 373 -32.33 -15.94 -13.01
N ILE A 374 -31.18 -15.23 -12.90
CA ILE A 374 -29.92 -15.82 -12.42
C ILE A 374 -30.05 -16.26 -10.94
N VAL A 375 -30.69 -15.47 -10.10
CA VAL A 375 -30.95 -15.81 -8.69
C VAL A 375 -31.81 -17.05 -8.59
N ASP A 376 -32.89 -17.14 -9.36
CA ASP A 376 -33.81 -18.29 -9.36
C ASP A 376 -33.15 -19.59 -9.86
N ILE A 377 -32.11 -19.48 -10.71
CA ILE A 377 -31.32 -20.64 -11.17
C ILE A 377 -30.32 -21.08 -10.11
N VAL A 378 -29.65 -20.12 -9.43
CA VAL A 378 -28.61 -20.41 -8.43
C VAL A 378 -29.23 -20.88 -7.11
N PHE A 379 -30.41 -20.34 -6.79
CA PHE A 379 -31.15 -20.62 -5.56
C PHE A 379 -32.60 -20.99 -5.91
N PRO A 380 -32.85 -22.19 -6.50
CA PRO A 380 -34.19 -22.60 -6.87
C PRO A 380 -35.10 -22.69 -5.64
N LYS A 381 -36.24 -21.99 -5.71
CA LYS A 381 -37.29 -22.11 -4.68
C LYS A 381 -37.71 -23.57 -4.61
N GLN A 382 -37.54 -24.19 -3.45
CA GLN A 382 -38.03 -25.55 -3.17
C GLN A 382 -39.55 -25.56 -3.08
#